data_d0b4f464a230bacf0d454c451c60efa5
#
_entry.id   d0b4f464a230bacf0d454c451c60efa5
#
_cell.length_a   1.000
_cell.length_b   1.000
_cell.length_c   1.000
_cell.angle_alpha   90.00
_cell.angle_beta   90.00
_cell.angle_gamma   90.00
#
_symmetry.space_group_name_H-M   'P 1'
#
loop_
_entity.id
_entity.type
_entity.pdbx_description
1 polymer ?
#
loop_
_entity_poly.entity_id
_entity_poly.type
_entity_poly.pdbx_seq_one_letter_code
_entity_poly.pdbx_strand_id
1 'polypeptide(L)'
;MAKQSNLTTPTSLPDFMYNVGDRIDLLKRVLKVLDNPDKQFKIIHICGTNGKGSTATMIVAILRQLNYRVGTFTSPFIGTLYNGIQRNFSDISKAQFDSEMAKIQHVMVRPGFNHDMLSEFEAQFVVAMLFFADHPVDYVVLECGLGGELDATNAVSNTMYSVFTEIGLDHLGILGNTVAEIATTKSKIIRQGNTTITAPHQRPEAFQILKSQAAAKQATFLSAD
;
A
#
# COMPACT_ATOMS: atom_id res chain seq x y z
N MET A 1 -7.23 20.86 42.29
CA MET A 1 -8.22 20.04 41.57
C MET A 1 -7.85 20.11 40.10
N ALA A 2 -7.14 19.09 39.61
CA ALA A 2 -6.72 18.98 38.20
C ALA A 2 -7.89 18.39 37.40
N LYS A 3 -8.32 19.09 36.33
CA LYS A 3 -9.32 18.58 35.40
C LYS A 3 -8.68 17.43 34.61
N GLN A 4 -9.18 16.22 34.84
CA GLN A 4 -8.95 15.08 33.95
C GLN A 4 -9.57 15.43 32.59
N SER A 5 -8.74 15.60 31.58
CA SER A 5 -9.17 15.64 30.18
C SER A 5 -9.64 14.24 29.80
N ASN A 6 -10.94 14.07 29.64
CA ASN A 6 -11.54 12.92 29.01
C ASN A 6 -11.04 12.86 27.56
N LEU A 7 -10.03 12.03 27.30
CA LEU A 7 -9.70 11.57 25.95
C LEU A 7 -10.83 10.62 25.53
N THR A 8 -11.83 11.17 24.87
CA THR A 8 -12.82 10.40 24.13
C THR A 8 -12.10 9.57 23.11
N THR A 9 -12.30 8.26 23.16
CA THR A 9 -11.94 7.31 22.07
C THR A 9 -12.39 7.91 20.74
N PRO A 10 -11.55 7.89 19.68
CA PRO A 10 -11.95 8.48 18.41
C PRO A 10 -13.19 7.75 17.89
N THR A 11 -14.21 8.51 17.55
CA THR A 11 -15.23 8.13 16.58
C THR A 11 -14.58 7.34 15.45
N SER A 12 -15.16 6.22 15.06
CA SER A 12 -14.67 5.35 14.00
C SER A 12 -14.19 6.17 12.81
N LEU A 13 -12.95 5.92 12.36
CA LEU A 13 -12.43 6.50 11.12
C LEU A 13 -13.34 6.04 9.97
N PRO A 14 -13.54 6.86 8.91
CA PRO A 14 -14.27 6.43 7.72
C PRO A 14 -13.51 5.27 7.07
N ASP A 15 -14.23 4.23 6.66
CA ASP A 15 -13.63 3.03 6.09
C ASP A 15 -12.82 3.33 4.83
N PHE A 16 -13.29 4.29 4.02
CA PHE A 16 -12.72 4.59 2.71
C PHE A 16 -12.97 6.05 2.28
N MET A 17 -11.94 6.71 1.71
CA MET A 17 -11.98 8.10 1.24
C MET A 17 -11.38 8.23 -0.17
N TYR A 18 -12.00 7.59 -1.17
CA TYR A 18 -11.54 7.68 -2.56
C TYR A 18 -12.05 8.96 -3.22
N ASN A 19 -11.20 9.68 -3.96
CA ASN A 19 -11.51 10.95 -4.61
C ASN A 19 -11.91 12.12 -3.67
N VAL A 20 -11.48 12.10 -2.41
CA VAL A 20 -11.70 13.21 -1.47
C VAL A 20 -10.37 13.97 -1.27
N GLY A 21 -10.17 15.03 -2.07
CA GLY A 21 -8.92 15.81 -2.04
C GLY A 21 -7.71 15.01 -2.58
N ASP A 22 -6.51 15.55 -2.40
CA ASP A 22 -5.26 14.84 -2.78
C ASP A 22 -4.78 13.98 -1.61
N ARG A 23 -5.33 12.74 -1.55
CA ARG A 23 -5.01 11.76 -0.51
C ARG A 23 -3.54 11.32 -0.56
N ILE A 24 -2.99 11.21 -1.76
CA ILE A 24 -1.60 10.77 -1.96
C ILE A 24 -0.63 11.84 -1.45
N ASP A 25 -0.90 13.12 -1.71
CA ASP A 25 -0.09 14.20 -1.15
C ASP A 25 -0.16 14.24 0.38
N LEU A 26 -1.37 14.12 0.94
CA LEU A 26 -1.53 14.04 2.39
C LEU A 26 -0.69 12.93 3.00
N LEU A 27 -0.78 11.70 2.46
CA LEU A 27 -0.03 10.55 2.95
C LEU A 27 1.48 10.75 2.81
N LYS A 28 1.95 11.32 1.70
CA LYS A 28 3.38 11.68 1.53
C LYS A 28 3.85 12.69 2.56
N ARG A 29 3.03 13.71 2.89
CA ARG A 29 3.34 14.68 3.94
C ARG A 29 3.38 14.02 5.32
N VAL A 30 2.44 13.11 5.61
CA VAL A 30 2.42 12.32 6.85
C VAL A 30 3.67 11.46 6.96
N LEU A 31 4.00 10.68 5.93
CA LEU A 31 5.22 9.85 5.90
C LEU A 31 6.48 10.70 6.08
N LYS A 32 6.54 11.88 5.44
CA LYS A 32 7.67 12.81 5.58
C LYS A 32 7.86 13.31 7.01
N VAL A 33 6.79 13.65 7.71
CA VAL A 33 6.87 14.09 9.12
C VAL A 33 7.24 12.94 10.06
N LEU A 34 6.99 11.70 9.63
CA LEU A 34 7.37 10.46 10.32
C LEU A 34 8.73 9.92 9.82
N ASP A 35 9.61 10.78 9.30
CA ASP A 35 10.97 10.48 8.84
C ASP A 35 11.06 9.49 7.66
N ASN A 36 10.03 9.45 6.80
CA ASN A 36 9.95 8.60 5.59
C ASN A 36 10.24 7.13 5.88
N PRO A 37 9.45 6.44 6.70
CA PRO A 37 9.69 5.03 7.05
C PRO A 37 9.74 4.12 5.82
N ASP A 38 8.99 4.45 4.75
CA ASP A 38 8.96 3.73 3.48
C ASP A 38 10.31 3.66 2.74
N LYS A 39 11.28 4.47 3.11
CA LYS A 39 12.62 4.49 2.49
C LYS A 39 13.61 3.52 3.13
N GLN A 40 13.26 2.91 4.25
CA GLN A 40 14.18 2.05 5.02
C GLN A 40 14.25 0.61 4.49
N PHE A 41 13.37 0.22 3.57
CA PHE A 41 13.28 -1.13 3.02
C PHE A 41 12.91 -1.09 1.53
N LYS A 42 13.13 -2.18 0.83
CA LYS A 42 12.76 -2.34 -0.58
C LYS A 42 11.29 -2.76 -0.69
N ILE A 43 10.55 -2.18 -1.62
CA ILE A 43 9.13 -2.45 -1.76
C ILE A 43 8.86 -3.25 -3.04
N ILE A 44 8.09 -4.33 -2.89
CA ILE A 44 7.45 -5.10 -3.96
C ILE A 44 5.97 -4.73 -3.91
N HIS A 45 5.53 -3.89 -4.84
CA HIS A 45 4.17 -3.35 -4.86
C HIS A 45 3.31 -4.17 -5.82
N ILE A 46 2.24 -4.77 -5.31
CA ILE A 46 1.37 -5.68 -6.06
C ILE A 46 0.03 -5.03 -6.35
N CYS A 47 -0.35 -5.05 -7.61
CA CYS A 47 -1.64 -4.58 -8.09
C CYS A 47 -2.28 -5.60 -9.05
N GLY A 48 -3.57 -5.47 -9.31
CA GLY A 48 -4.33 -6.36 -10.20
C GLY A 48 -5.78 -6.47 -9.77
N THR A 49 -6.55 -7.32 -10.43
CA THR A 49 -7.96 -7.57 -10.07
C THR A 49 -8.04 -8.75 -9.11
N ASN A 50 -7.60 -9.91 -9.51
CA ASN A 50 -7.62 -11.13 -8.71
C ASN A 50 -6.21 -11.64 -8.42
N GLY A 51 -6.06 -12.40 -7.32
CA GLY A 51 -4.80 -13.10 -7.01
C GLY A 51 -3.71 -12.25 -6.36
N LYS A 52 -3.96 -10.98 -6.02
CA LYS A 52 -2.97 -10.10 -5.36
C LYS A 52 -2.45 -10.71 -4.04
N GLY A 53 -3.35 -11.01 -3.10
CA GLY A 53 -2.97 -11.59 -1.81
C GLY A 53 -2.29 -12.95 -1.92
N SER A 54 -2.74 -13.82 -2.84
CA SER A 54 -2.07 -15.11 -3.11
C SER A 54 -0.66 -14.91 -3.64
N THR A 55 -0.47 -13.99 -4.58
CA THR A 55 0.85 -13.62 -5.11
C THR A 55 1.73 -13.03 -4.02
N ALA A 56 1.19 -12.15 -3.16
CA ALA A 56 1.90 -11.61 -2.01
C ALA A 56 2.41 -12.73 -1.09
N THR A 57 1.53 -13.66 -0.71
CA THR A 57 1.89 -14.79 0.16
C THR A 57 2.98 -15.66 -0.43
N MET A 58 2.90 -15.98 -1.73
CA MET A 58 3.93 -16.76 -2.43
C MET A 58 5.28 -16.04 -2.47
N ILE A 59 5.29 -14.75 -2.79
CA ILE A 59 6.53 -13.94 -2.80
C ILE A 59 7.14 -13.91 -1.39
N VAL A 60 6.33 -13.69 -0.36
CA VAL A 60 6.81 -13.71 1.04
C VAL A 60 7.43 -15.05 1.39
N ALA A 61 6.78 -16.16 1.03
CA ALA A 61 7.29 -17.51 1.29
C ALA A 61 8.66 -17.75 0.64
N ILE A 62 8.82 -17.35 -0.63
CA ILE A 62 10.08 -17.47 -1.37
C ILE A 62 11.19 -16.61 -0.71
N LEU A 63 10.90 -15.34 -0.42
CA LEU A 63 11.87 -14.45 0.21
C LEU A 63 12.27 -14.94 1.60
N ARG A 64 11.33 -15.48 2.38
CA ARG A 64 11.60 -16.10 3.68
C ARG A 64 12.50 -17.33 3.57
N GLN A 65 12.29 -18.16 2.55
CA GLN A 65 13.15 -19.32 2.28
C GLN A 65 14.59 -18.90 1.90
N LEU A 66 14.73 -17.71 1.32
CA LEU A 66 16.04 -17.08 1.04
C LEU A 66 16.62 -16.32 2.25
N ASN A 67 16.04 -16.50 3.45
CA ASN A 67 16.44 -15.87 4.71
C ASN A 67 16.29 -14.34 4.78
N TYR A 68 15.50 -13.72 3.90
CA TYR A 68 15.15 -12.31 4.04
C TYR A 68 14.10 -12.10 5.14
N ARG A 69 14.19 -10.96 5.83
CA ARG A 69 13.15 -10.45 6.72
C ARG A 69 12.13 -9.73 5.87
N VAL A 70 10.86 -10.11 5.97
CA VAL A 70 9.82 -9.62 5.07
C VAL A 70 8.65 -9.04 5.86
N GLY A 71 8.30 -7.79 5.56
CA GLY A 71 7.04 -7.17 5.94
C GLY A 71 5.98 -7.44 4.88
N THR A 72 4.73 -7.58 5.30
CA THR A 72 3.59 -7.78 4.39
C THR A 72 2.45 -6.88 4.81
N PHE A 73 1.89 -6.15 3.85
CA PHE A 73 0.63 -5.41 4.01
C PHE A 73 -0.35 -5.88 2.94
N THR A 74 -1.47 -6.44 3.36
CA THR A 74 -2.49 -7.03 2.48
C THR A 74 -3.90 -6.59 2.89
N SER A 75 -4.84 -6.59 1.93
CA SER A 75 -6.26 -6.30 2.16
C SER A 75 -7.15 -7.02 1.13
N PRO A 76 -8.41 -7.35 1.45
CA PRO A 76 -9.02 -7.24 2.79
C PRO A 76 -8.40 -8.24 3.79
N PHE A 77 -8.45 -7.91 5.08
CA PHE A 77 -7.96 -8.82 6.12
C PHE A 77 -8.96 -9.93 6.38
N ILE A 78 -8.46 -11.12 6.65
CA ILE A 78 -9.27 -12.24 7.11
C ILE A 78 -9.11 -12.34 8.62
N GLY A 79 -10.19 -12.05 9.37
CA GLY A 79 -10.17 -12.07 10.83
C GLY A 79 -10.13 -10.66 11.44
N THR A 80 -9.00 -10.21 11.93
CA THR A 80 -8.83 -8.89 12.55
C THR A 80 -7.98 -7.97 11.66
N LEU A 81 -8.07 -6.67 11.87
CA LEU A 81 -7.26 -5.68 11.15
C LEU A 81 -5.74 -5.92 11.30
N TYR A 82 -5.32 -6.61 12.36
CA TYR A 82 -3.91 -6.94 12.62
C TYR A 82 -3.36 -7.96 11.61
N ASN A 83 -4.21 -8.84 11.05
CA ASN A 83 -3.80 -9.87 10.09
C ASN A 83 -3.33 -9.28 8.74
N GLY A 84 -3.70 -8.03 8.45
CA GLY A 84 -3.23 -7.31 7.25
C GLY A 84 -1.79 -6.80 7.36
N ILE A 85 -1.20 -6.76 8.57
CA ILE A 85 0.15 -6.26 8.82
C ILE A 85 0.99 -7.36 9.46
N GLN A 86 1.88 -7.95 8.70
CA GLN A 86 2.68 -9.09 9.17
C GLN A 86 4.18 -8.86 8.98
N ARG A 87 4.98 -9.40 9.89
CA ARG A 87 6.41 -9.55 9.73
C ARG A 87 6.78 -11.03 9.79
N ASN A 88 7.32 -11.57 8.70
CA ASN A 88 7.68 -12.98 8.60
C ASN A 88 6.50 -13.95 8.91
N PHE A 89 5.31 -13.64 8.41
CA PHE A 89 4.04 -14.34 8.70
C PHE A 89 3.51 -14.19 10.14
N SER A 90 4.13 -13.37 10.98
CA SER A 90 3.60 -13.06 12.30
C SER A 90 2.85 -11.74 12.28
N ASP A 91 1.62 -11.73 12.74
CA ASP A 91 0.78 -10.53 12.79
C ASP A 91 1.39 -9.47 13.74
N ILE A 92 1.14 -8.21 13.43
CA ILE A 92 1.39 -7.13 14.38
C ILE A 92 0.52 -7.34 15.62
N SER A 93 1.08 -7.18 16.80
CA SER A 93 0.28 -7.23 18.04
C SER A 93 -0.54 -5.95 18.21
N LYS A 94 -1.65 -6.06 18.97
CA LYS A 94 -2.46 -4.89 19.33
C LYS A 94 -1.61 -3.77 19.95
N ALA A 95 -0.71 -4.11 20.87
CA ALA A 95 0.13 -3.13 21.56
C ALA A 95 1.07 -2.40 20.59
N GLN A 96 1.67 -3.11 19.61
CA GLN A 96 2.48 -2.50 18.57
C GLN A 96 1.63 -1.60 17.65
N PHE A 97 0.47 -2.09 17.21
CA PHE A 97 -0.45 -1.30 16.40
C PHE A 97 -0.87 0.00 17.09
N ASP A 98 -1.28 -0.08 18.35
CA ASP A 98 -1.70 1.08 19.14
C ASP A 98 -0.54 2.08 19.33
N SER A 99 0.70 1.59 19.51
CA SER A 99 1.90 2.42 19.62
C SER A 99 2.16 3.22 18.33
N GLU A 100 2.07 2.56 17.15
CA GLU A 100 2.26 3.24 15.88
C GLU A 100 1.10 4.20 15.57
N MET A 101 -0.12 3.81 15.90
CA MET A 101 -1.29 4.67 15.75
C MET A 101 -1.18 5.96 16.60
N ALA A 102 -0.62 5.88 17.79
CA ALA A 102 -0.39 7.06 18.63
C ALA A 102 0.58 8.07 17.98
N LYS A 103 1.61 7.60 17.26
CA LYS A 103 2.52 8.48 16.49
C LYS A 103 1.76 9.22 15.39
N ILE A 104 0.88 8.53 14.67
CA ILE A 104 0.04 9.11 13.60
C ILE A 104 -0.90 10.16 14.18
N GLN A 105 -1.60 9.85 15.27
CA GLN A 105 -2.49 10.79 15.96
C GLN A 105 -1.74 12.06 16.37
N HIS A 106 -0.51 11.93 16.84
CA HIS A 106 0.35 13.06 17.19
C HIS A 106 0.68 13.97 15.98
N VAL A 107 0.83 13.40 14.79
CA VAL A 107 1.02 14.16 13.55
C VAL A 107 -0.26 14.86 13.14
N MET A 108 -1.39 14.15 13.17
CA MET A 108 -2.68 14.65 12.67
C MET A 108 -3.25 15.84 13.47
N VAL A 109 -2.78 16.08 14.70
CA VAL A 109 -3.18 17.28 15.49
C VAL A 109 -2.27 18.49 15.25
N ARG A 110 -1.19 18.36 14.49
CA ARG A 110 -0.26 19.47 14.21
C ARG A 110 -0.85 20.48 13.21
N PRO A 111 -0.44 21.76 13.26
CA PRO A 111 -0.76 22.70 12.20
C PRO A 111 -0.36 22.17 10.81
N GLY A 112 -1.27 22.27 9.84
CA GLY A 112 -1.09 21.74 8.50
C GLY A 112 -1.64 20.31 8.30
N PHE A 113 -2.08 19.63 9.38
CA PHE A 113 -2.76 18.33 9.34
C PHE A 113 -4.09 18.34 10.11
N ASN A 114 -4.29 19.27 11.02
CA ASN A 114 -5.43 19.34 11.94
C ASN A 114 -6.80 19.57 11.29
N HIS A 115 -6.83 19.81 9.97
CA HIS A 115 -8.05 19.89 9.16
C HIS A 115 -8.23 18.66 8.25
N ASP A 116 -7.27 17.76 8.27
CA ASP A 116 -7.28 16.51 7.51
C ASP A 116 -7.69 15.33 8.41
N MET A 117 -8.23 14.29 7.79
CA MET A 117 -8.57 13.03 8.44
C MET A 117 -8.05 11.88 7.57
N LEU A 118 -7.51 10.84 8.17
CA LEU A 118 -7.19 9.60 7.46
C LEU A 118 -8.40 8.67 7.47
N SER A 119 -8.57 7.89 6.41
CA SER A 119 -9.45 6.72 6.45
C SER A 119 -8.81 5.60 7.28
N GLU A 120 -9.60 4.59 7.63
CA GLU A 120 -9.09 3.43 8.36
C GLU A 120 -7.96 2.73 7.58
N PHE A 121 -8.16 2.49 6.27
CA PHE A 121 -7.16 1.88 5.41
C PHE A 121 -5.87 2.71 5.31
N GLU A 122 -5.98 4.04 5.19
CA GLU A 122 -4.81 4.94 5.15
C GLU A 122 -4.04 4.93 6.47
N ALA A 123 -4.74 4.93 7.60
CA ALA A 123 -4.11 4.84 8.91
C ALA A 123 -3.38 3.50 9.09
N GLN A 124 -4.01 2.38 8.70
CA GLN A 124 -3.40 1.05 8.73
C GLN A 124 -2.15 0.97 7.83
N PHE A 125 -2.22 1.56 6.64
CA PHE A 125 -1.06 1.65 5.75
C PHE A 125 0.11 2.39 6.42
N VAL A 126 -0.13 3.55 7.04
CA VAL A 126 0.93 4.30 7.72
C VAL A 126 1.46 3.54 8.95
N VAL A 127 0.58 2.87 9.72
CA VAL A 127 0.98 1.96 10.81
C VAL A 127 1.93 0.88 10.29
N ALA A 128 1.59 0.24 9.16
CA ALA A 128 2.44 -0.78 8.56
C ALA A 128 3.84 -0.24 8.23
N MET A 129 3.93 0.95 7.61
CA MET A 129 5.22 1.57 7.27
C MET A 129 6.07 1.84 8.51
N LEU A 130 5.48 2.37 9.58
CA LEU A 130 6.15 2.62 10.85
C LEU A 130 6.60 1.31 11.52
N PHE A 131 5.71 0.33 11.58
CA PHE A 131 6.01 -0.97 12.18
C PHE A 131 7.18 -1.66 11.50
N PHE A 132 7.26 -1.63 10.17
CA PHE A 132 8.37 -2.23 9.43
C PHE A 132 9.68 -1.45 9.58
N ALA A 133 9.63 -0.15 9.80
CA ALA A 133 10.82 0.65 10.10
C ALA A 133 11.35 0.36 11.51
N ASP A 134 10.46 0.29 12.50
CA ASP A 134 10.84 0.00 13.90
C ASP A 134 11.24 -1.48 14.12
N HIS A 135 10.78 -2.38 13.23
CA HIS A 135 11.11 -3.80 13.25
C HIS A 135 11.78 -4.20 11.92
N PRO A 136 13.09 -3.93 11.74
CA PRO A 136 13.74 -3.92 10.44
C PRO A 136 13.44 -5.14 9.57
N VAL A 137 13.07 -4.84 8.32
CA VAL A 137 12.81 -5.80 7.24
C VAL A 137 13.69 -5.46 6.03
N ASP A 138 13.97 -6.45 5.19
CA ASP A 138 14.75 -6.26 3.97
C ASP A 138 13.83 -5.91 2.79
N TYR A 139 12.63 -6.49 2.78
CA TYR A 139 11.59 -6.27 1.79
C TYR A 139 10.23 -6.06 2.46
N VAL A 140 9.41 -5.22 1.84
CA VAL A 140 7.97 -5.15 2.12
C VAL A 140 7.21 -5.56 0.87
N VAL A 141 6.32 -6.54 1.01
CA VAL A 141 5.35 -6.91 -0.01
C VAL A 141 4.07 -6.15 0.30
N LEU A 142 3.70 -5.23 -0.59
CA LEU A 142 2.66 -4.24 -0.40
C LEU A 142 1.54 -4.46 -1.42
N GLU A 143 0.36 -4.86 -0.97
CA GLU A 143 -0.82 -5.07 -1.82
C GLU A 143 -1.63 -3.77 -1.94
N CYS A 144 -1.97 -3.36 -3.17
CA CYS A 144 -2.96 -2.30 -3.40
C CYS A 144 -4.33 -2.71 -2.87
N GLY A 145 -4.98 -1.83 -2.13
CA GLY A 145 -6.36 -2.02 -1.69
C GLY A 145 -7.34 -1.82 -2.85
N LEU A 146 -7.31 -0.66 -3.49
CA LEU A 146 -8.21 -0.30 -4.58
C LEU A 146 -7.50 0.47 -5.69
N GLY A 147 -7.56 -0.04 -6.91
CA GLY A 147 -7.00 0.65 -8.07
C GLY A 147 -5.49 0.65 -8.07
N GLY A 148 -4.86 1.81 -8.07
CA GLY A 148 -3.43 2.01 -8.04
C GLY A 148 -3.09 3.49 -7.89
N GLU A 149 -3.58 4.36 -8.79
CA GLU A 149 -3.25 5.79 -8.81
C GLU A 149 -3.55 6.51 -7.49
N LEU A 150 -4.75 6.33 -6.97
CA LEU A 150 -5.25 6.97 -5.74
C LEU A 150 -5.23 6.03 -4.53
N ASP A 151 -4.65 4.84 -4.67
CA ASP A 151 -4.51 3.91 -3.56
C ASP A 151 -3.52 4.43 -2.53
N ALA A 152 -3.84 4.29 -1.24
CA ALA A 152 -2.97 4.78 -0.17
C ALA A 152 -1.54 4.23 -0.28
N THR A 153 -1.41 2.96 -0.71
CA THR A 153 -0.11 2.32 -0.89
C THR A 153 0.74 2.98 -1.97
N ASN A 154 0.13 3.78 -2.86
CA ASN A 154 0.83 4.53 -3.90
C ASN A 154 1.60 5.76 -3.37
N ALA A 155 1.46 6.08 -2.08
CA ALA A 155 2.23 7.16 -1.44
C ALA A 155 3.71 6.79 -1.24
N VAL A 156 4.09 5.52 -1.29
CA VAL A 156 5.49 5.07 -1.11
C VAL A 156 6.42 5.53 -2.24
N SER A 157 7.69 5.70 -1.92
CA SER A 157 8.72 6.20 -2.84
C SER A 157 9.73 5.14 -3.29
N ASN A 158 10.00 4.10 -2.47
CA ASN A 158 11.09 3.14 -2.69
C ASN A 158 10.59 1.80 -3.30
N THR A 159 9.77 1.89 -4.35
CA THR A 159 9.25 0.70 -5.05
C THR A 159 10.29 0.14 -6.01
N MET A 160 10.85 -1.02 -5.67
CA MET A 160 11.82 -1.74 -6.51
C MET A 160 11.11 -2.55 -7.61
N TYR A 161 9.99 -3.19 -7.27
CA TYR A 161 9.21 -4.01 -8.19
C TYR A 161 7.74 -3.59 -8.18
N SER A 162 7.16 -3.39 -9.38
CA SER A 162 5.71 -3.28 -9.57
C SER A 162 5.21 -4.57 -10.21
N VAL A 163 4.42 -5.32 -9.47
CA VAL A 163 3.94 -6.65 -9.87
C VAL A 163 2.45 -6.57 -10.18
N PHE A 164 2.06 -7.00 -11.37
CA PHE A 164 0.67 -7.00 -11.82
C PHE A 164 0.17 -8.43 -11.96
N THR A 165 -0.81 -8.80 -11.15
CA THR A 165 -1.63 -9.98 -11.37
C THR A 165 -2.59 -9.70 -12.53
N GLU A 166 -3.44 -10.66 -12.91
CA GLU A 166 -4.40 -10.45 -13.98
C GLU A 166 -5.28 -9.21 -13.73
N ILE A 167 -5.40 -8.35 -14.75
CA ILE A 167 -6.27 -7.17 -14.75
C ILE A 167 -7.51 -7.48 -15.57
N GLY A 168 -8.67 -7.41 -14.93
CA GLY A 168 -9.99 -7.56 -15.54
C GLY A 168 -10.91 -6.40 -15.13
N LEU A 169 -12.20 -6.54 -15.42
CA LEU A 169 -13.22 -5.60 -14.94
C LEU A 169 -13.32 -5.68 -13.42
N ASP A 170 -13.25 -4.54 -12.77
CA ASP A 170 -13.19 -4.41 -11.32
C ASP A 170 -13.65 -3.02 -10.91
N HIS A 171 -14.43 -2.90 -9.83
CA HIS A 171 -14.91 -1.62 -9.31
C HIS A 171 -15.38 -0.63 -10.38
N LEU A 172 -16.31 -1.10 -11.24
CA LEU A 172 -16.87 -0.30 -12.34
C LEU A 172 -17.47 1.01 -11.82
N GLY A 173 -17.26 2.10 -12.56
CA GLY A 173 -17.68 3.45 -12.17
C GLY A 173 -16.70 4.15 -11.22
N ILE A 174 -15.78 3.41 -10.56
CA ILE A 174 -14.75 3.99 -9.70
C ILE A 174 -13.39 4.00 -10.43
N LEU A 175 -12.95 2.85 -10.93
CA LEU A 175 -11.66 2.72 -11.62
C LEU A 175 -11.76 2.91 -13.14
N GLY A 176 -12.97 2.92 -13.67
CA GLY A 176 -13.29 2.96 -15.09
C GLY A 176 -14.35 1.94 -15.46
N ASN A 177 -14.75 1.93 -16.73
CA ASN A 177 -15.78 1.04 -17.25
C ASN A 177 -15.22 0.02 -18.26
N THR A 178 -13.95 0.12 -18.57
CA THR A 178 -13.23 -0.76 -19.50
C THR A 178 -11.94 -1.30 -18.87
N VAL A 179 -11.47 -2.43 -19.36
CA VAL A 179 -10.19 -3.00 -18.93
C VAL A 179 -9.04 -2.01 -19.16
N ALA A 180 -9.09 -1.24 -20.24
CA ALA A 180 -8.09 -0.23 -20.56
C ALA A 180 -8.04 0.91 -19.52
N GLU A 181 -9.19 1.45 -19.10
CA GLU A 181 -9.26 2.48 -18.07
C GLU A 181 -8.75 1.95 -16.72
N ILE A 182 -9.19 0.76 -16.33
CA ILE A 182 -8.79 0.10 -15.08
C ILE A 182 -7.26 -0.18 -15.09
N ALA A 183 -6.74 -0.69 -16.21
CA ALA A 183 -5.30 -0.92 -16.35
C ALA A 183 -4.50 0.39 -16.30
N THR A 184 -5.03 1.48 -16.86
CA THR A 184 -4.41 2.80 -16.78
C THR A 184 -4.27 3.25 -15.34
N THR A 185 -5.33 3.19 -14.55
CA THR A 185 -5.32 3.53 -13.12
C THR A 185 -4.35 2.64 -12.33
N LYS A 186 -4.38 1.33 -12.57
CA LYS A 186 -3.50 0.36 -11.90
C LYS A 186 -2.02 0.56 -12.27
N SER A 187 -1.72 0.93 -13.52
CA SER A 187 -0.35 1.14 -14.00
C SER A 187 0.41 2.26 -13.29
N LYS A 188 -0.29 3.14 -12.57
CA LYS A 188 0.32 4.30 -11.88
C LYS A 188 1.19 3.93 -10.68
N ILE A 189 1.23 2.67 -10.27
CA ILE A 189 2.20 2.18 -9.28
C ILE A 189 3.60 1.95 -9.89
N ILE A 190 3.76 2.00 -11.22
CA ILE A 190 5.05 1.87 -11.90
C ILE A 190 5.91 3.10 -11.60
N ARG A 191 7.15 2.88 -11.16
CA ARG A 191 8.09 3.95 -10.80
C ARG A 191 9.21 4.09 -11.82
N GLN A 192 9.81 5.26 -11.84
CA GLN A 192 10.98 5.54 -12.67
C GLN A 192 12.09 4.51 -12.42
N GLY A 193 12.53 3.83 -13.48
CA GLY A 193 13.66 2.90 -13.45
C GLY A 193 13.47 1.61 -12.68
N ASN A 194 12.25 1.31 -12.16
CA ASN A 194 12.01 0.07 -11.44
C ASN A 194 11.85 -1.15 -12.40
N THR A 195 11.60 -2.32 -11.84
CA THR A 195 11.22 -3.51 -12.62
C THR A 195 9.71 -3.73 -12.51
N THR A 196 9.04 -3.76 -13.64
CA THR A 196 7.62 -4.07 -13.77
C THR A 196 7.45 -5.51 -14.25
N ILE A 197 6.68 -6.30 -13.52
CA ILE A 197 6.42 -7.71 -13.83
C ILE A 197 4.90 -7.87 -14.01
N THR A 198 4.48 -8.48 -15.11
CA THR A 198 3.06 -8.79 -15.35
C THR A 198 2.82 -10.30 -15.35
N ALA A 199 1.64 -10.70 -14.89
CA ALA A 199 1.19 -12.08 -14.96
C ALA A 199 1.19 -12.60 -16.41
N PRO A 200 1.36 -13.91 -16.63
CA PRO A 200 1.15 -14.53 -17.93
C PRO A 200 -0.32 -14.34 -18.37
N HIS A 201 -0.56 -14.40 -19.67
CA HIS A 201 -1.93 -14.30 -20.23
C HIS A 201 -2.70 -13.04 -19.85
N GLN A 202 -1.99 -11.94 -19.59
CA GLN A 202 -2.61 -10.63 -19.36
C GLN A 202 -3.50 -10.25 -20.56
N ARG A 203 -4.66 -9.63 -20.30
CA ARG A 203 -5.52 -9.13 -21.38
C ARG A 203 -4.74 -8.17 -22.30
N PRO A 204 -4.89 -8.26 -23.64
CA PRO A 204 -4.08 -7.49 -24.58
C PRO A 204 -4.07 -6.00 -24.28
N GLU A 205 -5.22 -5.42 -23.94
CA GLU A 205 -5.36 -3.99 -23.62
C GLU A 205 -4.56 -3.63 -22.37
N ALA A 206 -4.68 -4.43 -21.30
CA ALA A 206 -3.95 -4.23 -20.07
C ALA A 206 -2.44 -4.40 -20.28
N PHE A 207 -2.02 -5.43 -21.03
CA PHE A 207 -0.62 -5.67 -21.36
C PHE A 207 0.01 -4.47 -22.07
N GLN A 208 -0.65 -3.93 -23.09
CA GLN A 208 -0.12 -2.78 -23.85
C GLN A 208 -0.02 -1.52 -22.99
N ILE A 209 -0.98 -1.28 -22.10
CA ILE A 209 -0.96 -0.15 -21.18
C ILE A 209 0.19 -0.28 -20.18
N LEU A 210 0.35 -1.45 -19.56
CA LEU A 210 1.44 -1.70 -18.62
C LEU A 210 2.81 -1.54 -19.31
N LYS A 211 2.97 -2.09 -20.50
CA LYS A 211 4.19 -1.98 -21.29
C LYS A 211 4.51 -0.53 -21.66
N SER A 212 3.50 0.22 -22.11
CA SER A 212 3.65 1.64 -22.48
C SER A 212 4.00 2.49 -21.25
N GLN A 213 3.34 2.26 -20.11
CA GLN A 213 3.63 2.96 -18.86
C GLN A 213 5.03 2.64 -18.34
N ALA A 214 5.46 1.38 -18.42
CA ALA A 214 6.82 0.98 -18.06
C ALA A 214 7.86 1.68 -18.93
N ALA A 215 7.64 1.73 -20.26
CA ALA A 215 8.52 2.46 -21.18
C ALA A 215 8.59 3.96 -20.85
N ALA A 216 7.44 4.61 -20.57
CA ALA A 216 7.38 6.02 -20.18
C ALA A 216 8.12 6.30 -18.87
N LYS A 217 8.22 5.31 -17.98
CA LYS A 217 8.95 5.37 -16.70
C LYS A 217 10.38 4.81 -16.82
N GLN A 218 10.85 4.46 -18.02
CA GLN A 218 12.15 3.80 -18.20
C GLN A 218 12.33 2.58 -17.30
N ALA A 219 11.24 1.91 -16.96
CA ALA A 219 11.21 0.71 -16.15
C ALA A 219 11.50 -0.53 -17.00
N THR A 220 12.21 -1.51 -16.44
CA THR A 220 12.34 -2.83 -17.07
C THR A 220 10.99 -3.51 -17.07
N PHE A 221 10.54 -4.03 -18.22
CA PHE A 221 9.25 -4.72 -18.33
C PHE A 221 9.47 -6.21 -18.59
N LEU A 222 8.92 -7.05 -17.73
CA LEU A 222 9.00 -8.51 -17.80
C LEU A 222 7.58 -9.10 -17.84
N SER A 223 7.38 -10.09 -18.69
CA SER A 223 6.21 -10.97 -18.67
C SER A 223 6.60 -12.31 -18.06
N ALA A 224 5.72 -12.89 -17.24
CA ALA A 224 5.94 -14.18 -16.59
C ALA A 224 5.48 -15.35 -17.51
N ASP A 225 5.87 -15.33 -18.79
CA ASP A 225 5.56 -16.38 -19.78
C ASP A 225 6.46 -17.61 -19.60
#